data_7f0193fa75c0abadf9ef3ac721d50ad3
#
_entry.id   7f0193fa75c0abadf9ef3ac721d50ad3
#
_cell.length_a   1.000
_cell.length_b   1.000
_cell.length_c   1.000
_cell.angle_alpha   90.00
_cell.angle_beta   90.00
_cell.angle_gamma   90.00
#
_symmetry.space_group_name_H-M   'P 1'
#
loop_
_entity.id
_entity.type
_entity.pdbx_description
1 polymer ?
#
loop_
_entity_poly.entity_id
_entity_poly.type
_entity_poly.pdbx_seq_one_letter_code
_entity_poly.pdbx_strand_id
1 'polypeptide(L)'
;FVCDELALLPEMKHLSDALNFGRAKGLRLICAQQSINQFHDAYGDRAESLLAGFCSCFAFRCYDEASRDYISKRFGRQCSAMEFRTTKGTGPQMWGSQVAEDWIIRALNTGEALIDLAGNHSHPFRFHFQQHI
;
A
#
# COMPACT_ATOMS: atom_id res chain seq x y z
N PHE A 1 -1.83 -13.81 13.85
CA PHE A 1 -3.15 -13.98 13.23
C PHE A 1 -3.05 -13.65 11.75
N VAL A 2 -3.68 -14.47 10.91
CA VAL A 2 -3.79 -14.27 9.46
C VAL A 2 -5.27 -14.22 9.11
N CYS A 3 -5.72 -13.14 8.48
CA CYS A 3 -7.08 -12.93 8.01
C CYS A 3 -7.02 -12.78 6.49
N ASP A 4 -7.46 -13.80 5.78
CA ASP A 4 -7.45 -13.84 4.32
C ASP A 4 -8.65 -13.07 3.81
N GLU A 5 -9.26 -12.34 3.74
CA GLU A 5 -10.41 -11.54 3.33
C GLU A 5 -11.08 -10.89 4.55
N LEU A 6 -10.49 -9.81 5.01
CA LEU A 6 -10.89 -9.16 6.26
C LEU A 6 -12.34 -8.63 6.23
N ALA A 7 -12.81 -8.15 5.07
CA ALA A 7 -14.18 -7.62 4.96
C ALA A 7 -15.27 -8.67 4.98
N LEU A 8 -14.96 -9.95 4.76
CA LEU A 8 -15.93 -11.04 4.88
C LEU A 8 -16.14 -11.51 6.33
N LEU A 9 -15.25 -11.11 7.22
CA LEU A 9 -15.39 -11.41 8.64
C LEU A 9 -16.42 -10.46 9.28
N PRO A 10 -17.13 -10.91 10.30
CA PRO A 10 -17.93 -9.99 11.11
C PRO A 10 -17.06 -8.84 11.61
N GLU A 11 -17.63 -7.65 11.73
CA GLU A 11 -16.90 -6.48 12.23
C GLU A 11 -16.16 -6.81 13.54
N MET A 12 -14.83 -6.78 13.48
CA MET A 12 -14.00 -7.05 14.63
C MET A 12 -13.92 -5.81 15.53
N LYS A 13 -14.73 -5.79 16.57
CA LYS A 13 -14.86 -4.65 17.52
C LYS A 13 -13.52 -4.20 18.10
N HIS A 14 -12.59 -5.14 18.32
CA HIS A 14 -11.29 -4.88 18.95
C HIS A 14 -10.12 -4.85 17.94
N LEU A 15 -10.39 -4.72 16.64
CA LEU A 15 -9.33 -4.62 15.64
C LEU A 15 -8.44 -3.40 15.88
N SER A 16 -9.03 -2.27 16.26
CA SER A 16 -8.30 -1.04 16.62
C SER A 16 -7.33 -1.28 17.78
N ASP A 17 -7.80 -1.98 18.83
CA ASP A 17 -6.96 -2.31 20.00
C ASP A 17 -5.81 -3.25 19.61
N ALA A 18 -6.08 -4.22 18.74
CA ALA A 18 -5.08 -5.13 18.23
C ALA A 18 -3.99 -4.40 17.43
N LEU A 19 -4.37 -3.45 16.57
CA LEU A 19 -3.45 -2.66 15.77
C LEU A 19 -2.61 -1.70 16.63
N ASN A 20 -3.22 -1.03 17.61
CA ASN A 20 -2.57 0.01 18.40
C ASN A 20 -1.71 -0.56 19.54
N PHE A 21 -2.18 -1.61 20.22
CA PHE A 21 -1.55 -2.13 21.43
C PHE A 21 -1.01 -3.55 21.30
N GLY A 22 -1.37 -4.26 20.24
CA GLY A 22 -1.02 -5.66 20.04
C GLY A 22 0.50 -5.89 19.95
N ARG A 23 1.24 -4.94 19.37
CA ARG A 23 2.70 -5.00 19.25
C ARG A 23 3.38 -5.22 20.59
N ALA A 24 2.99 -4.48 21.62
CA ALA A 24 3.57 -4.60 22.96
C ALA A 24 3.30 -5.97 23.61
N LYS A 25 2.28 -6.68 23.13
CA LYS A 25 1.89 -8.03 23.58
C LYS A 25 2.36 -9.15 22.63
N GLY A 26 3.25 -8.81 21.67
CA GLY A 26 3.75 -9.77 20.70
C GLY A 26 2.74 -10.19 19.61
N LEU A 27 1.60 -9.51 19.49
CA LEU A 27 0.61 -9.78 18.45
C LEU A 27 1.15 -9.31 17.10
N ARG A 28 1.04 -10.19 16.11
CA ARG A 28 1.27 -9.87 14.69
C ARG A 28 0.00 -10.19 13.92
N LEU A 29 -0.43 -9.25 13.10
CA LEU A 29 -1.64 -9.33 12.30
C LEU A 29 -1.29 -9.18 10.82
N ILE A 30 -1.72 -10.14 10.02
CA ILE A 30 -1.64 -10.11 8.56
C ILE A 30 -3.07 -10.16 8.04
N CYS A 31 -3.48 -9.15 7.32
CA CYS A 31 -4.82 -9.08 6.74
C CYS A 31 -4.71 -8.91 5.23
N ALA A 32 -5.50 -9.66 4.49
CA ALA A 32 -5.69 -9.47 3.07
C ALA A 32 -7.08 -8.92 2.77
N GLN A 33 -7.19 -8.20 1.65
CA GLN A 33 -8.43 -7.60 1.19
C GLN A 33 -8.39 -7.48 -0.34
N GLN A 34 -9.47 -7.85 -1.01
CA GLN A 34 -9.55 -7.78 -2.47
C GLN A 34 -9.85 -6.36 -2.96
N SER A 35 -10.70 -5.62 -2.25
CA SER A 35 -11.08 -4.26 -2.61
C SER A 35 -11.17 -3.37 -1.37
N ILE A 36 -10.63 -2.16 -1.48
CA ILE A 36 -10.69 -1.18 -0.41
C ILE A 36 -12.13 -0.72 -0.14
N ASN A 37 -13.00 -0.72 -1.15
CA ASN A 37 -14.40 -0.37 -0.98
C ASN A 37 -15.12 -1.34 -0.03
N GLN A 38 -14.87 -2.64 -0.15
CA GLN A 38 -15.44 -3.64 0.75
C GLN A 38 -15.00 -3.39 2.20
N PHE A 39 -13.77 -2.93 2.41
CA PHE A 39 -13.29 -2.57 3.72
C PHE A 39 -14.02 -1.34 4.27
N HIS A 40 -14.23 -0.31 3.44
CA HIS A 40 -15.01 0.85 3.82
C HIS A 40 -16.48 0.51 4.12
N ASP A 41 -17.08 -0.38 3.34
CA ASP A 41 -18.46 -0.85 3.58
C ASP A 41 -18.57 -1.59 4.92
N ALA A 42 -17.56 -2.39 5.28
CA ALA A 42 -17.55 -3.17 6.51
C ALA A 42 -17.28 -2.33 7.77
N TYR A 43 -16.41 -1.32 7.68
CA TYR A 43 -15.94 -0.56 8.86
C TYR A 43 -16.39 0.92 8.87
N GLY A 44 -17.03 1.41 7.82
CA GLY A 44 -17.57 2.77 7.74
C GLY A 44 -16.54 3.85 8.08
N ASP A 45 -16.92 4.80 8.93
CA ASP A 45 -16.06 5.93 9.34
C ASP A 45 -14.76 5.51 10.04
N ARG A 46 -14.68 4.26 10.52
CA ARG A 46 -13.49 3.74 11.20
C ARG A 46 -12.45 3.20 10.21
N ALA A 47 -12.81 2.98 8.96
CA ALA A 47 -11.97 2.34 7.96
C ALA A 47 -10.61 3.03 7.81
N GLU A 48 -10.57 4.35 7.63
CA GLU A 48 -9.33 5.11 7.47
C GLU A 48 -8.39 4.98 8.67
N SER A 49 -8.94 5.07 9.88
CA SER A 49 -8.16 4.91 11.12
C SER A 49 -7.57 3.50 11.25
N LEU A 50 -8.33 2.48 10.88
CA LEU A 50 -7.87 1.08 10.90
C LEU A 50 -6.80 0.85 9.84
N LEU A 51 -6.99 1.35 8.62
CA LEU A 51 -6.01 1.24 7.54
C LEU A 51 -4.69 1.93 7.89
N ALA A 52 -4.74 3.07 8.57
CA ALA A 52 -3.55 3.75 9.07
C ALA A 52 -2.78 2.95 10.13
N GLY A 53 -3.45 2.06 10.85
CA GLY A 53 -2.84 1.17 11.85
C GLY A 53 -1.99 0.04 11.25
N PHE A 54 -2.19 -0.30 9.98
CA PHE A 54 -1.35 -1.28 9.29
C PHE A 54 -0.05 -0.66 8.81
N CYS A 55 1.04 -1.02 9.45
CA CYS A 55 2.36 -0.40 9.21
C CYS A 55 3.03 -0.84 7.90
N SER A 56 2.78 -2.05 7.44
CA SER A 56 3.32 -2.58 6.17
C SER A 56 2.21 -2.87 5.18
N CYS A 57 2.50 -2.73 3.89
CA CYS A 57 1.55 -2.95 2.82
C CYS A 57 2.17 -3.77 1.69
N PHE A 58 1.44 -4.77 1.22
CA PHE A 58 1.75 -5.57 0.04
C PHE A 58 0.63 -5.33 -0.97
N ALA A 59 0.93 -4.57 -2.00
CA ALA A 59 -0.03 -4.26 -3.05
C ALA A 59 0.20 -5.17 -4.26
N PHE A 60 -0.75 -6.04 -4.52
CA PHE A 60 -0.80 -6.87 -5.72
C PHE A 60 -1.56 -6.15 -6.84
N ARG A 61 -1.60 -6.78 -8.03
CA ARG A 61 -2.38 -6.23 -9.14
C ARG A 61 -3.85 -6.11 -8.75
N CYS A 62 -4.42 -4.92 -8.90
CA CYS A 62 -5.83 -4.67 -8.70
C CYS A 62 -6.41 -3.84 -9.86
N TYR A 63 -7.71 -4.03 -10.12
CA TYR A 63 -8.40 -3.42 -11.25
C TYR A 63 -9.37 -2.33 -10.85
N ASP A 64 -9.84 -2.33 -9.59
CA ASP A 64 -10.74 -1.30 -9.08
C ASP A 64 -9.97 0.00 -8.78
N GLU A 65 -10.57 1.11 -9.17
CA GLU A 65 -9.97 2.43 -9.09
C GLU A 65 -9.68 2.84 -7.65
N ALA A 66 -10.63 2.60 -6.73
CA ALA A 66 -10.49 2.98 -5.34
C ALA A 66 -9.29 2.32 -4.65
N SER A 67 -9.04 1.02 -4.91
CA SER A 67 -7.86 0.34 -4.36
C SER A 67 -6.56 0.88 -4.96
N ARG A 68 -6.52 1.16 -6.27
CA ARG A 68 -5.33 1.75 -6.88
C ARG A 68 -5.05 3.15 -6.35
N ASP A 69 -6.06 3.96 -6.17
CA ASP A 69 -5.94 5.31 -5.59
C ASP A 69 -5.45 5.26 -4.13
N TYR A 70 -5.98 4.33 -3.33
CA TYR A 70 -5.49 4.07 -1.98
C TYR A 70 -4.01 3.67 -1.97
N ILE A 71 -3.61 2.71 -2.82
CA ILE A 71 -2.22 2.25 -2.94
C ILE A 71 -1.32 3.42 -3.35
N SER A 72 -1.69 4.17 -4.37
CA SER A 72 -0.91 5.31 -4.85
C SER A 72 -0.70 6.38 -3.78
N LYS A 73 -1.74 6.68 -3.01
CA LYS A 73 -1.65 7.64 -1.88
C LYS A 73 -0.78 7.10 -0.75
N ARG A 74 -0.94 5.83 -0.40
CA ARG A 74 -0.21 5.20 0.69
C ARG A 74 1.29 5.10 0.40
N PHE A 75 1.68 4.76 -0.82
CA PHE A 75 3.08 4.65 -1.21
C PHE A 75 3.74 6.02 -1.42
N GLY A 76 2.95 7.08 -1.51
CA GLY A 76 3.41 8.43 -1.52
C GLY A 76 3.96 8.92 -2.88
N ARG A 77 4.66 10.03 -2.82
CA ARG A 77 5.22 10.71 -4.00
C ARG A 77 6.73 10.75 -3.91
N GLN A 78 7.38 10.65 -5.06
CA GLN A 78 8.80 10.88 -5.22
C GLN A 78 9.04 12.13 -6.07
N CYS A 79 10.12 12.85 -5.79
CA CYS A 79 10.60 13.93 -6.63
C CYS A 79 11.86 13.48 -7.34
N SER A 80 11.86 13.55 -8.66
CA SER A 80 13.05 13.31 -9.48
C SER A 80 13.51 14.65 -10.06
N ALA A 81 14.80 14.96 -9.90
CA ALA A 81 15.40 16.09 -10.56
C ALA A 81 16.01 15.63 -11.90
N MET A 82 15.58 16.23 -12.98
CA MET A 82 16.18 16.04 -14.30
C MET A 82 16.83 17.34 -14.73
N GLU A 83 18.08 17.27 -15.21
CA GLU A 83 18.74 18.39 -15.86
C GLU A 83 18.38 18.41 -17.34
N PHE A 84 17.70 19.47 -17.77
CA PHE A 84 17.44 19.71 -19.18
C PHE A 84 18.41 20.75 -19.72
N ARG A 85 19.11 20.40 -20.79
CA ARG A 85 19.86 21.37 -21.60
C ARG A 85 18.90 22.01 -22.58
N THR A 86 18.72 23.30 -22.45
CA THR A 86 18.02 24.12 -23.45
C THR A 86 19.00 25.08 -24.12
N THR A 87 18.61 25.64 -25.25
CA THR A 87 19.40 26.69 -25.95
C THR A 87 19.62 27.94 -25.09
N LYS A 88 18.91 28.11 -23.98
CA LYS A 88 19.01 29.25 -23.06
C LYS A 88 19.73 28.92 -21.75
N GLY A 89 20.25 27.70 -21.59
CA GLY A 89 20.97 27.27 -20.38
C GLY A 89 20.52 25.92 -19.87
N THR A 90 21.25 25.39 -18.88
CA THR A 90 20.92 24.15 -18.18
C THR A 90 20.23 24.51 -16.87
N GLY A 91 19.06 23.96 -16.63
CA GLY A 91 18.33 24.16 -15.38
C GLY A 91 17.77 22.87 -14.86
N PRO A 92 17.76 22.65 -13.53
CA PRO A 92 17.07 21.52 -12.92
C PRO A 92 15.56 21.72 -13.04
N GLN A 93 14.87 20.74 -13.59
CA GLN A 93 13.41 20.68 -13.53
C GLN A 93 13.01 19.55 -12.60
N MET A 94 12.26 19.88 -11.55
CA MET A 94 11.76 18.90 -10.60
C MET A 94 10.43 18.34 -11.09
N TRP A 95 10.37 17.04 -11.24
CA TRP A 95 9.13 16.31 -11.51
C TRP A 95 8.73 15.51 -10.29
N GLY A 96 7.50 15.75 -9.81
CA GLY A 96 6.89 14.92 -8.78
C GLY A 96 6.02 13.86 -9.42
N SER A 97 6.31 12.59 -9.16
CA SER A 97 5.46 11.46 -9.55
C SER A 97 5.05 10.65 -8.31
N GLN A 98 3.98 9.90 -8.44
CA GLN A 98 3.65 8.90 -7.43
C GLN A 98 4.64 7.75 -7.50
N VAL A 99 5.03 7.18 -6.35
CA VAL A 99 5.90 6.00 -6.29
C VAL A 99 5.20 4.79 -6.92
N ALA A 100 3.91 4.63 -6.62
CA ALA A 100 3.03 3.63 -7.21
C ALA A 100 2.01 4.32 -8.11
N GLU A 101 2.35 4.54 -9.37
CA GLU A 101 1.41 5.09 -10.36
C GLU A 101 0.37 4.03 -10.75
N ASP A 102 -0.82 4.48 -11.15
CA ASP A 102 -1.95 3.61 -11.52
C ASP A 102 -1.57 2.53 -12.54
N TRP A 103 -0.83 2.91 -13.57
CA TRP A 103 -0.40 1.99 -14.62
C TRP A 103 0.60 0.94 -14.11
N ILE A 104 1.46 1.26 -13.12
CA ILE A 104 2.39 0.31 -12.51
C ILE A 104 1.62 -0.77 -11.76
N ILE A 105 0.60 -0.38 -10.97
CA ILE A 105 -0.23 -1.30 -10.20
C ILE A 105 -0.98 -2.25 -11.13
N ARG A 106 -1.53 -1.74 -12.23
CA ARG A 106 -2.23 -2.54 -13.23
C ARG A 106 -1.32 -3.49 -14.02
N ALA A 107 -0.05 -3.12 -14.19
CA ALA A 107 0.94 -3.87 -14.95
C ALA A 107 1.67 -4.94 -14.13
N LEU A 108 1.36 -5.10 -12.84
CA LEU A 108 1.94 -6.17 -12.03
C LEU A 108 1.54 -7.53 -12.58
N ASN A 109 2.51 -8.44 -12.68
CA ASN A 109 2.27 -9.81 -13.08
C ASN A 109 1.82 -10.68 -11.90
N THR A 110 1.35 -11.88 -12.19
CA THR A 110 1.08 -12.88 -11.15
C THR A 110 2.37 -13.16 -10.36
N GLY A 111 2.27 -13.10 -9.03
CA GLY A 111 3.42 -13.25 -8.13
C GLY A 111 4.25 -11.98 -7.92
N GLU A 112 3.90 -10.87 -8.54
CA GLU A 112 4.53 -9.57 -8.27
C GLU A 112 3.73 -8.73 -7.30
N ALA A 113 4.43 -8.00 -6.43
CA ALA A 113 3.83 -7.02 -5.53
C ALA A 113 4.71 -5.76 -5.42
N LEU A 114 4.06 -4.64 -5.13
CA LEU A 114 4.71 -3.47 -4.56
C LEU A 114 4.65 -3.60 -3.05
N ILE A 115 5.78 -3.39 -2.38
CA ILE A 115 5.92 -3.64 -0.95
C ILE A 115 6.41 -2.36 -0.26
N ASP A 116 5.71 -2.00 0.81
CA ASP A 116 6.11 -0.98 1.77
C ASP A 116 6.24 -1.64 3.15
N LEU A 117 7.44 -1.67 3.71
CA LEU A 117 7.75 -2.31 4.99
C LEU A 117 8.03 -1.28 6.08
N ALA A 118 7.33 -1.42 7.19
CA ALA A 118 7.56 -0.59 8.36
C ALA A 118 8.98 -0.75 8.92
N GLY A 119 9.63 0.37 9.14
CA GLY A 119 10.82 0.47 10.02
C GLY A 119 12.17 0.15 9.42
N ASN A 120 12.27 -0.28 8.17
CA ASN A 120 13.58 -0.71 7.67
C ASN A 120 14.02 -0.11 6.33
N HIS A 121 13.14 0.47 5.57
CA HIS A 121 13.51 0.99 4.25
C HIS A 121 12.76 2.29 3.97
N SER A 122 13.49 3.26 3.51
CA SER A 122 12.97 4.58 3.16
C SER A 122 12.12 4.59 1.88
N HIS A 123 12.09 3.49 1.14
CA HIS A 123 11.41 3.44 -0.16
C HIS A 123 10.68 2.13 -0.41
N PRO A 124 9.44 2.19 -0.93
CA PRO A 124 8.74 1.02 -1.46
C PRO A 124 9.52 0.38 -2.62
N PHE A 125 9.37 -0.92 -2.79
CA PHE A 125 10.04 -1.67 -3.85
C PHE A 125 9.12 -2.70 -4.50
N ARG A 126 9.43 -3.07 -5.75
CA ARG A 126 8.76 -4.17 -6.45
C ARG A 126 9.43 -5.47 -6.10
N PHE A 127 8.65 -6.49 -5.79
CA PHE A 127 9.11 -7.84 -5.43
C PHE A 127 8.39 -8.89 -6.27
N HIS A 128 9.12 -9.94 -6.62
CA HIS A 128 8.58 -11.11 -7.31
C HIS A 128 8.66 -12.33 -6.39
N PHE A 129 7.51 -12.88 -6.06
CA PHE A 129 7.41 -14.10 -5.26
C PHE A 129 7.69 -15.32 -6.14
N GLN A 130 8.67 -16.10 -5.75
CA GLN A 130 8.94 -17.38 -6.41
C GLN A 130 7.99 -18.45 -5.88
N GLN A 131 7.32 -19.13 -6.79
CA GLN A 131 6.50 -20.28 -6.43
C GLN A 131 7.44 -21.49 -6.26
N HIS A 132 7.58 -21.97 -5.05
CA HIS A 132 8.22 -23.26 -4.80
C HIS A 132 7.16 -24.35 -4.94
N ILE A 133 7.23 -25.11 -6.01
CA ILE A 133 6.41 -26.30 -6.25
C ILE A 133 7.08 -27.49 -5.56
#